data_407726db8b6b80866996c1d026f5f4a8
#
_entry.id   407726db8b6b80866996c1d026f5f4a8
#
_cell.length_a   1.000
_cell.length_b   1.000
_cell.length_c   1.000
_cell.angle_alpha   90.00
_cell.angle_beta   90.00
_cell.angle_gamma   90.00
#
_symmetry.space_group_name_H-M   'P 1'
#
loop_
_entity.id
_entity.type
_entity.pdbx_description
1 polymer ?
#
loop_
_entity_poly.entity_id
_entity_poly.type
_entity_poly.pdbx_seq_one_letter_code
_entity_poly.pdbx_strand_id
1 'polypeptide(L)'
;MEDFLMKEIDKISEMLGLIATKLGLGGLTIPSEELTQQLNAELAASFDIDIHQLLEMSNPLEYLSERGFSDNAIELLAIMLYQAIPQTEVLNRLIKNVVDYLDNKGYISFMLHSIVG
;
A
#
# COMPACT_ATOMS: atom_id res chain seq x y z
N MET A 1 -7.52 -28.72 10.18
CA MET A 1 -8.25 -28.51 9.00
C MET A 1 -8.89 -27.23 8.91
N GLU A 2 -9.59 -26.80 9.90
CA GLU A 2 -10.16 -25.49 9.88
C GLU A 2 -9.10 -24.46 9.72
N ASP A 3 -7.97 -24.69 10.38
CA ASP A 3 -6.89 -23.77 10.22
C ASP A 3 -6.53 -23.55 8.81
N PHE A 4 -6.57 -24.64 8.07
CA PHE A 4 -6.23 -24.59 6.70
C PHE A 4 -7.23 -23.77 5.93
N LEU A 5 -8.48 -23.90 6.25
CA LEU A 5 -9.51 -23.13 5.60
C LEU A 5 -9.47 -21.67 6.00
N MET A 6 -9.14 -21.43 7.25
CA MET A 6 -9.13 -20.08 7.74
C MET A 6 -7.94 -19.31 7.30
N LYS A 7 -6.94 -20.01 6.81
CA LYS A 7 -5.80 -19.35 6.29
C LYS A 7 -5.98 -19.01 4.88
N GLU A 8 -7.02 -18.34 4.58
CA GLU A 8 -7.16 -17.84 3.27
C GLU A 8 -5.98 -17.01 3.00
N ILE A 9 -5.21 -17.40 2.04
CA ILE A 9 -4.00 -16.70 1.71
C ILE A 9 -4.31 -15.39 1.04
N ASP A 10 -3.89 -14.32 1.65
CA ASP A 10 -3.99 -13.00 1.04
C ASP A 10 -2.83 -12.86 0.08
N LYS A 11 -3.02 -13.34 -1.13
CA LYS A 11 -1.95 -13.38 -2.12
C LYS A 11 -1.43 -12.01 -2.49
N ILE A 12 -2.31 -11.03 -2.50
CA ILE A 12 -1.89 -9.68 -2.84
C ILE A 12 -0.95 -9.15 -1.77
N SER A 13 -1.30 -9.36 -0.50
CA SER A 13 -0.42 -8.93 0.59
C SER A 13 0.92 -9.66 0.52
N GLU A 14 0.91 -10.96 0.20
CA GLU A 14 2.14 -11.71 0.06
C GLU A 14 3.01 -11.13 -1.05
N MET A 15 2.41 -10.85 -2.19
CA MET A 15 3.16 -10.30 -3.31
C MET A 15 3.71 -8.92 -2.98
N LEU A 16 2.94 -8.10 -2.29
CA LEU A 16 3.43 -6.80 -1.85
C LEU A 16 4.62 -6.96 -0.89
N GLY A 17 4.55 -7.92 0.01
CA GLY A 17 5.65 -8.20 0.92
C GLY A 17 6.92 -8.61 0.20
N LEU A 18 6.78 -9.42 -0.86
CA LEU A 18 7.93 -9.82 -1.65
C LEU A 18 8.54 -8.62 -2.38
N ILE A 19 7.69 -7.75 -2.91
CA ILE A 19 8.18 -6.54 -3.57
C ILE A 19 8.91 -5.66 -2.58
N ALA A 20 8.36 -5.50 -1.39
CA ALA A 20 8.99 -4.68 -0.36
C ALA A 20 10.36 -5.23 0.00
N THR A 21 10.47 -6.55 0.15
CA THR A 21 11.74 -7.19 0.46
C THR A 21 12.74 -6.99 -0.68
N LYS A 22 12.27 -7.17 -1.91
CA LYS A 22 13.12 -7.03 -3.07
C LYS A 22 13.71 -5.62 -3.19
N LEU A 23 12.92 -4.62 -2.85
CA LEU A 23 13.35 -3.23 -2.97
C LEU A 23 14.02 -2.70 -1.71
N GLY A 24 14.07 -3.50 -0.66
CA GLY A 24 14.70 -3.07 0.59
C GLY A 24 13.87 -2.11 1.40
N LEU A 25 12.57 -2.13 1.20
CA LEU A 25 11.67 -1.28 1.99
C LEU A 25 11.52 -1.86 3.39
N GLY A 26 11.20 -1.00 4.34
CA GLY A 26 10.91 -1.47 5.68
C GLY A 26 11.99 -1.21 6.70
N GLY A 27 13.11 -0.65 6.32
CA GLY A 27 14.16 -0.32 7.25
C GLY A 27 14.40 1.17 7.23
N LEU A 28 15.66 1.57 7.17
CA LEU A 28 16.02 2.97 7.08
C LEU A 28 16.00 3.37 5.61
N THR A 29 14.82 3.31 5.02
CA THR A 29 14.66 3.62 3.62
C THR A 29 14.50 5.12 3.43
N ILE A 30 15.23 5.66 2.46
CA ILE A 30 15.10 7.07 2.12
C ILE A 30 14.30 7.18 0.84
N PRO A 31 13.15 7.83 0.86
CA PRO A 31 12.34 7.96 -0.35
C PRO A 31 13.13 8.68 -1.45
N SER A 32 12.95 8.22 -2.69
CA SER A 32 13.64 8.80 -3.82
C SER A 32 12.87 8.55 -5.10
N GLU A 33 13.20 9.31 -6.11
CA GLU A 33 12.61 9.15 -7.43
C GLU A 33 12.93 7.77 -7.99
N GLU A 34 14.15 7.36 -7.81
CA GLU A 34 14.58 6.05 -8.31
C GLU A 34 13.81 4.93 -7.65
N LEU A 35 13.65 5.00 -6.33
CA LEU A 35 12.90 3.98 -5.60
C LEU A 35 11.44 3.99 -6.01
N THR A 36 10.90 5.19 -6.24
CA THR A 36 9.52 5.31 -6.72
C THR A 36 9.35 4.60 -8.05
N GLN A 37 10.29 4.79 -8.97
CA GLN A 37 10.21 4.16 -10.28
C GLN A 37 10.33 2.65 -10.17
N GLN A 38 11.21 2.17 -9.29
CA GLN A 38 11.36 0.74 -9.08
C GLN A 38 10.08 0.14 -8.52
N LEU A 39 9.48 0.80 -7.54
CA LEU A 39 8.23 0.32 -6.96
C LEU A 39 7.12 0.34 -8.01
N ASN A 40 7.06 1.41 -8.80
CA ASN A 40 6.02 1.52 -9.83
C ASN A 40 6.15 0.38 -10.84
N ALA A 41 7.37 0.04 -11.24
CA ALA A 41 7.58 -1.04 -12.20
C ALA A 41 7.08 -2.36 -11.63
N GLU A 42 7.34 -2.62 -10.35
CA GLU A 42 6.90 -3.86 -9.72
C GLU A 42 5.37 -3.90 -9.60
N LEU A 43 4.76 -2.79 -9.22
CA LEU A 43 3.31 -2.74 -9.09
C LEU A 43 2.63 -2.89 -10.43
N ALA A 44 3.21 -2.30 -11.47
CA ALA A 44 2.66 -2.42 -12.81
C ALA A 44 2.76 -3.87 -13.30
N ALA A 45 3.88 -4.52 -13.05
CA ALA A 45 4.08 -5.88 -13.51
C ALA A 45 3.19 -6.87 -12.76
N SER A 46 3.01 -6.67 -11.46
CA SER A 46 2.26 -7.62 -10.63
C SER A 46 0.78 -7.36 -10.60
N PHE A 47 0.36 -6.10 -10.63
CA PHE A 47 -1.03 -5.74 -10.40
C PHE A 47 -1.62 -4.81 -11.44
N ASP A 48 -0.83 -4.43 -12.43
CA ASP A 48 -1.27 -3.46 -13.45
C ASP A 48 -1.68 -2.14 -12.79
N ILE A 49 -0.93 -1.72 -11.79
CA ILE A 49 -1.18 -0.48 -11.08
C ILE A 49 -0.07 0.51 -11.41
N ASP A 50 -0.48 1.75 -11.72
CA ASP A 50 0.44 2.85 -11.95
C ASP A 50 0.32 3.81 -10.78
N ILE A 51 1.43 4.07 -10.11
CA ILE A 51 1.43 4.93 -8.91
C ILE A 51 0.87 6.31 -9.22
N HIS A 52 1.29 6.90 -10.34
CA HIS A 52 0.82 8.26 -10.67
C HIS A 52 -0.68 8.31 -10.86
N GLN A 53 -1.22 7.31 -11.55
CA GLN A 53 -2.66 7.24 -11.73
C GLN A 53 -3.37 7.05 -10.41
N LEU A 54 -2.81 6.19 -9.55
CA LEU A 54 -3.42 5.93 -8.25
C LEU A 54 -3.49 7.22 -7.42
N LEU A 55 -2.42 8.00 -7.43
CA LEU A 55 -2.37 9.24 -6.65
C LEU A 55 -3.36 10.27 -7.16
N GLU A 56 -3.71 10.23 -8.45
CA GLU A 56 -4.60 11.21 -9.04
C GLU A 56 -6.06 10.78 -9.08
N MET A 57 -6.35 9.55 -8.69
CA MET A 57 -7.72 9.05 -8.73
C MET A 57 -8.59 9.73 -7.68
N SER A 58 -9.87 9.90 -8.00
CA SER A 58 -10.82 10.42 -7.04
C SER A 58 -11.12 9.41 -5.93
N ASN A 59 -11.22 8.14 -6.32
CA ASN A 59 -11.56 7.06 -5.37
C ASN A 59 -10.56 5.93 -5.44
N PRO A 60 -9.31 6.16 -5.00
CA PRO A 60 -8.29 5.12 -5.11
C PRO A 60 -8.58 3.90 -4.23
N LEU A 61 -9.23 4.11 -3.08
CA LEU A 61 -9.52 3.00 -2.18
C LEU A 61 -10.55 2.06 -2.78
N GLU A 62 -11.55 2.61 -3.42
CA GLU A 62 -12.55 1.80 -4.10
C GLU A 62 -11.93 1.02 -5.24
N TYR A 63 -11.06 1.68 -5.99
CA TYR A 63 -10.34 1.04 -7.09
C TYR A 63 -9.53 -0.16 -6.60
N LEU A 64 -8.79 0.01 -5.49
CA LEU A 64 -8.00 -1.08 -4.93
C LEU A 64 -8.89 -2.19 -4.40
N SER A 65 -9.98 -1.83 -3.75
CA SER A 65 -10.91 -2.81 -3.21
C SER A 65 -11.50 -3.66 -4.32
N GLU A 66 -11.85 -3.03 -5.44
CA GLU A 66 -12.40 -3.75 -6.58
C GLU A 66 -11.40 -4.68 -7.23
N ARG A 67 -10.12 -4.40 -7.06
CA ARG A 67 -9.07 -5.28 -7.58
C ARG A 67 -8.71 -6.38 -6.58
N GLY A 68 -9.46 -6.48 -5.49
CA GLY A 68 -9.26 -7.58 -4.56
C GLY A 68 -8.30 -7.29 -3.42
N PHE A 69 -7.90 -6.03 -3.25
CA PHE A 69 -7.01 -5.69 -2.14
C PHE A 69 -7.79 -5.75 -0.83
N SER A 70 -7.28 -6.54 0.10
CA SER A 70 -7.85 -6.61 1.45
C SER A 70 -7.42 -5.36 2.22
N ASP A 71 -8.01 -5.18 3.39
CA ASP A 71 -7.62 -4.06 4.26
C ASP A 71 -6.13 -4.14 4.59
N ASN A 72 -5.64 -5.35 4.84
CA ASN A 72 -4.22 -5.54 5.12
C ASN A 72 -3.36 -5.18 3.91
N ALA A 73 -3.79 -5.53 2.72
CA ALA A 73 -3.05 -5.20 1.51
C ALA A 73 -3.04 -3.70 1.26
N ILE A 74 -4.16 -3.04 1.53
CA ILE A 74 -4.24 -1.58 1.36
C ILE A 74 -3.31 -0.89 2.35
N GLU A 75 -3.29 -1.35 3.60
CA GLU A 75 -2.38 -0.80 4.59
C GLU A 75 -0.93 -0.98 4.17
N LEU A 76 -0.58 -2.18 3.72
CA LEU A 76 0.79 -2.46 3.32
C LEU A 76 1.20 -1.62 2.13
N LEU A 77 0.32 -1.48 1.14
CA LEU A 77 0.62 -0.66 -0.02
C LEU A 77 0.86 0.80 0.40
N ALA A 78 0.02 1.33 1.29
CA ALA A 78 0.19 2.71 1.75
C ALA A 78 1.53 2.90 2.44
N ILE A 79 1.94 1.95 3.27
CA ILE A 79 3.22 2.01 3.94
C ILE A 79 4.36 2.00 2.93
N MET A 80 4.26 1.12 1.93
CA MET A 80 5.28 1.03 0.91
C MET A 80 5.40 2.33 0.10
N LEU A 81 4.27 2.92 -0.24
CA LEU A 81 4.28 4.19 -0.96
C LEU A 81 4.92 5.29 -0.12
N TYR A 82 4.62 5.31 1.17
CA TYR A 82 5.23 6.29 2.05
C TYR A 82 6.74 6.14 2.12
N GLN A 83 7.22 4.90 2.11
CA GLN A 83 8.64 4.61 2.21
C GLN A 83 9.40 4.88 0.92
N ALA A 84 8.74 4.78 -0.21
CA ALA A 84 9.41 4.90 -1.51
C ALA A 84 9.30 6.28 -2.14
N ILE A 85 8.18 6.95 -1.93
CA ILE A 85 7.90 8.20 -2.65
C ILE A 85 8.30 9.40 -1.81
N PRO A 86 9.03 10.36 -2.39
CA PRO A 86 9.32 11.60 -1.67
C PRO A 86 8.01 12.26 -1.24
N GLN A 87 7.99 12.80 -0.05
CA GLN A 87 6.78 13.31 0.54
C GLN A 87 6.19 14.47 -0.23
N THR A 88 4.91 14.37 -0.58
CA THR A 88 4.19 15.44 -1.25
C THR A 88 2.80 15.52 -0.64
N GLU A 89 2.11 16.61 -0.94
CA GLU A 89 0.74 16.79 -0.47
C GLU A 89 -0.19 15.71 -1.01
N VAL A 90 0.03 15.31 -2.25
CA VAL A 90 -0.82 14.32 -2.88
C VAL A 90 -0.66 12.97 -2.18
N LEU A 91 0.58 12.59 -1.87
CA LEU A 91 0.83 11.34 -1.14
C LEU A 91 0.23 11.40 0.24
N ASN A 92 0.41 12.51 0.94
CA ASN A 92 -0.13 12.65 2.28
C ASN A 92 -1.65 12.55 2.29
N ARG A 93 -2.28 13.10 1.26
CA ARG A 93 -3.74 13.02 1.14
C ARG A 93 -4.18 11.58 0.93
N LEU A 94 -3.46 10.84 0.11
CA LEU A 94 -3.79 9.43 -0.11
C LEU A 94 -3.66 8.64 1.18
N ILE A 95 -2.57 8.84 1.92
CA ILE A 95 -2.36 8.12 3.17
C ILE A 95 -3.46 8.44 4.18
N LYS A 96 -3.84 9.71 4.26
CA LYS A 96 -4.91 10.09 5.16
C LYS A 96 -6.21 9.43 4.76
N ASN A 97 -6.49 9.36 3.46
CA ASN A 97 -7.69 8.69 2.98
C ASN A 97 -7.67 7.21 3.34
N VAL A 98 -6.50 6.58 3.25
CA VAL A 98 -6.37 5.17 3.64
C VAL A 98 -6.68 5.00 5.12
N VAL A 99 -6.13 5.89 5.97
CA VAL A 99 -6.38 5.82 7.40
C VAL A 99 -7.88 5.94 7.69
N ASP A 100 -8.53 6.92 7.07
CA ASP A 100 -9.97 7.12 7.29
C ASP A 100 -10.77 5.92 6.82
N TYR A 101 -10.41 5.37 5.68
CA TYR A 101 -11.09 4.22 5.12
C TYR A 101 -10.97 3.01 6.07
N LEU A 102 -9.76 2.75 6.56
CA LEU A 102 -9.53 1.61 7.44
C LEU A 102 -10.20 1.83 8.80
N ASP A 103 -10.13 3.05 9.32
CA ASP A 103 -10.78 3.37 10.59
C ASP A 103 -12.28 3.11 10.51
N ASN A 104 -12.90 3.49 9.41
CA ASN A 104 -14.33 3.29 9.21
C ASN A 104 -14.72 1.83 9.19
N LYS A 105 -13.77 0.96 8.87
CA LYS A 105 -14.00 -0.48 8.86
C LYS A 105 -13.59 -1.14 10.17
N GLY A 106 -13.16 -0.36 11.13
CA GLY A 106 -12.70 -0.90 12.40
C GLY A 106 -11.29 -1.44 12.37
N TYR A 107 -10.57 -1.16 11.31
CA TYR A 107 -9.19 -1.64 11.15
C TYR A 107 -8.25 -0.49 11.49
N ILE A 108 -7.62 -0.56 12.65
CA ILE A 108 -6.75 0.52 13.12
C ILE A 108 -5.30 0.19 12.81
N SER A 109 -4.67 1.02 12.00
CA SER A 109 -3.27 0.85 11.67
C SER A 109 -2.45 1.82 12.51
N PHE A 110 -1.75 1.29 13.49
CA PHE A 110 -0.92 2.15 14.34
C PHE A 110 0.19 2.81 13.53
N MET A 111 0.75 2.08 12.57
CA MET A 111 1.82 2.64 11.78
C MET A 111 1.36 3.81 10.92
N LEU A 112 0.21 3.67 10.24
CA LEU A 112 -0.30 4.76 9.42
C LEU A 112 -0.73 5.94 10.27
N HIS A 113 -1.32 5.69 11.43
CA HIS A 113 -1.69 6.76 12.34
C HIS A 113 -0.47 7.54 12.81
N SER A 114 0.63 6.87 13.03
CA SER A 114 1.83 7.57 13.46
C SER A 114 2.41 8.41 12.32
N ILE A 115 2.18 8.02 11.08
CA ILE A 115 2.64 8.78 9.92
C ILE A 115 1.84 10.06 9.75
N VAL A 116 0.52 9.97 9.81
CA VAL A 116 -0.31 11.17 9.59
C VAL A 116 -0.38 12.00 10.84
N GLY A 117 0.01 11.42 11.93
CA GLY A 117 0.19 12.06 13.15
C GLY A 117 -0.66 12.89 13.79
#